data_8f0180f45add68dde77d2faaafd62f21
#
_entry.id   8f0180f45add68dde77d2faaafd62f21
#
_cell.length_a   1.000
_cell.length_b   1.000
_cell.length_c   1.000
_cell.angle_alpha   90.00
_cell.angle_beta   90.00
_cell.angle_gamma   90.00
#
_symmetry.space_group_name_H-M   'P 1'
#
loop_
_entity.id
_entity.type
_entity.pdbx_description
1 polymer ?
#
loop_
_entity_poly.entity_id
_entity_poly.type
_entity_poly.pdbx_seq_one_letter_code
_entity_poly.pdbx_strand_id
1 'polypeptide(L)'
;MKLLEGKNVIITGASRGIGKGIAEVFAKHGANIAFTYRSSDEKAKDLELELAENGCKAKGYKSDASNFEAAQQLAIDVMQEFGSIDVLVNNAGITKD
;
A
#
# COMPACT_ATOMS: atom_id res chain seq x y z
N MET A 1 6.36 -15.38 13.66
CA MET A 1 5.15 -14.79 14.26
C MET A 1 4.60 -13.68 13.38
N LYS A 2 3.31 -13.70 13.09
CA LYS A 2 2.68 -12.66 12.26
C LYS A 2 1.96 -11.68 13.18
N LEU A 3 2.53 -10.50 13.34
CA LEU A 3 2.01 -9.48 14.25
C LEU A 3 0.81 -8.71 13.68
N LEU A 4 0.66 -8.69 12.36
CA LEU A 4 -0.34 -7.87 11.69
C LEU A 4 -1.35 -8.68 10.89
N GLU A 5 -1.49 -9.96 11.21
CA GLU A 5 -2.39 -10.83 10.45
C GLU A 5 -3.81 -10.30 10.44
N GLY A 6 -4.37 -10.16 9.24
CA GLY A 6 -5.72 -9.66 9.05
C GLY A 6 -5.85 -8.15 9.10
N LYS A 7 -4.78 -7.42 9.40
CA LYS A 7 -4.82 -5.95 9.40
C LYS A 7 -4.70 -5.41 7.98
N ASN A 8 -5.46 -4.39 7.67
CA ASN A 8 -5.43 -3.74 6.37
C ASN A 8 -4.66 -2.43 6.48
N VAL A 9 -3.59 -2.31 5.70
CA VAL A 9 -2.64 -1.20 5.80
C VAL A 9 -2.60 -0.45 4.48
N ILE A 10 -2.67 0.88 4.53
CA ILE A 10 -2.43 1.73 3.37
C ILE A 10 -1.04 2.32 3.51
N ILE A 11 -0.23 2.22 2.45
CA ILE A 11 1.10 2.82 2.41
C ILE A 11 1.18 3.71 1.18
N THR A 12 1.38 5.00 1.36
CA THR A 12 1.50 5.89 0.22
C THR A 12 2.94 5.92 -0.30
N GLY A 13 3.10 5.94 -1.64
CA GLY A 13 4.40 6.01 -2.26
C GLY A 13 5.25 4.76 -2.07
N ALA A 14 4.67 3.57 -2.23
CA ALA A 14 5.33 2.32 -1.88
C ALA A 14 5.97 1.58 -3.06
N SER A 15 5.90 2.10 -4.28
CA SER A 15 6.43 1.37 -5.43
C SER A 15 7.95 1.24 -5.42
N ARG A 16 8.64 2.06 -4.63
CA ARG A 16 10.09 2.01 -4.53
C ARG A 16 10.54 2.63 -3.19
N GLY A 17 11.83 2.48 -2.88
CA GLY A 17 12.46 3.14 -1.74
C GLY A 17 11.95 2.66 -0.40
N ILE A 18 11.84 3.60 0.54
CA ILE A 18 11.45 3.30 1.92
C ILE A 18 10.04 2.72 1.99
N GLY A 19 9.12 3.26 1.19
CA GLY A 19 7.74 2.77 1.17
C GLY A 19 7.65 1.31 0.76
N LYS A 20 8.44 0.90 -0.23
CA LYS A 20 8.50 -0.49 -0.64
C LYS A 20 9.01 -1.38 0.49
N GLY A 21 10.08 -0.94 1.18
CA GLY A 21 10.62 -1.68 2.31
C GLY A 21 9.61 -1.86 3.44
N ILE A 22 8.86 -0.81 3.75
CA ILE A 22 7.81 -0.88 4.76
C ILE A 22 6.74 -1.89 4.35
N ALA A 23 6.31 -1.85 3.09
CA ALA A 23 5.30 -2.77 2.60
C ALA A 23 5.77 -4.23 2.73
N GLU A 24 7.03 -4.48 2.38
CA GLU A 24 7.59 -5.82 2.47
C GLU A 24 7.60 -6.35 3.91
N VAL A 25 8.01 -5.51 4.86
CA VAL A 25 8.03 -5.89 6.26
C VAL A 25 6.62 -6.17 6.78
N PHE A 26 5.68 -5.29 6.48
CA PHE A 26 4.30 -5.45 6.94
C PHE A 26 3.66 -6.71 6.35
N ALA A 27 3.91 -7.00 5.07
CA ALA A 27 3.39 -8.19 4.43
C ALA A 27 3.93 -9.47 5.08
N LYS A 28 5.19 -9.46 5.48
CA LYS A 28 5.79 -10.60 6.18
C LYS A 28 5.11 -10.85 7.52
N HIS A 29 4.56 -9.81 8.13
CA HIS A 29 3.81 -9.95 9.38
C HIS A 29 2.32 -10.20 9.17
N GLY A 30 1.93 -10.49 7.95
CA GLY A 30 0.55 -10.93 7.64
C GLY A 30 -0.43 -9.83 7.27
N ALA A 31 0.03 -8.58 7.16
CA ALA A 31 -0.85 -7.48 6.81
C ALA A 31 -1.28 -7.56 5.35
N ASN A 32 -2.51 -7.14 5.08
CA ASN A 32 -2.96 -6.90 3.72
C ASN A 32 -2.55 -5.47 3.36
N ILE A 33 -2.02 -5.27 2.16
CA ILE A 33 -1.38 -4.02 1.78
C ILE A 33 -2.11 -3.35 0.62
N ALA A 34 -2.58 -2.13 0.83
CA ALA A 34 -3.00 -1.24 -0.24
C ALA A 34 -1.91 -0.18 -0.34
N PHE A 35 -1.32 0.00 -1.50
CA PHE A 35 -0.26 0.99 -1.65
C PHE A 35 -0.54 1.91 -2.82
N THR A 36 0.03 3.11 -2.79
CA THR A 36 -0.11 4.04 -3.90
C THR A 36 1.21 4.20 -4.65
N TYR A 37 1.09 4.55 -5.91
CA TYR A 37 2.23 4.86 -6.76
C TYR A 37 1.82 5.94 -7.75
N ARG A 38 2.78 6.64 -8.33
CA ARG A 38 2.48 7.77 -9.22
C ARG A 38 2.51 7.43 -10.69
N SER A 39 3.50 6.70 -11.16
CA SER A 39 3.70 6.57 -12.60
C SER A 39 4.10 5.19 -13.09
N SER A 40 4.76 4.38 -12.29
CA SER A 40 5.28 3.11 -12.80
C SER A 40 4.32 1.95 -12.55
N ASP A 41 3.43 1.72 -13.52
CA ASP A 41 2.49 0.61 -13.43
C ASP A 41 3.18 -0.74 -13.35
N GLU A 42 4.29 -0.90 -14.06
CA GLU A 42 5.05 -2.15 -14.06
C GLU A 42 5.62 -2.47 -12.69
N LYS A 43 6.26 -1.47 -12.05
CA LYS A 43 6.81 -1.67 -10.72
C LYS A 43 5.73 -1.95 -9.68
N ALA A 44 4.57 -1.29 -9.82
CA ALA A 44 3.45 -1.52 -8.92
C ALA A 44 2.93 -2.94 -9.05
N LYS A 45 2.82 -3.44 -10.27
CA LYS A 45 2.35 -4.80 -10.52
C LYS A 45 3.32 -5.83 -9.96
N ASP A 46 4.62 -5.59 -10.16
CA ASP A 46 5.65 -6.48 -9.61
C ASP A 46 5.57 -6.51 -8.08
N LEU A 47 5.36 -5.35 -7.45
CA LEU A 47 5.24 -5.28 -6.01
C LEU A 47 3.98 -6.01 -5.52
N GLU A 48 2.85 -5.88 -6.21
CA GLU A 48 1.65 -6.63 -5.86
C GLU A 48 1.93 -8.12 -5.80
N LEU A 49 2.62 -8.64 -6.81
CA LEU A 49 2.94 -10.06 -6.89
C LEU A 49 3.90 -10.47 -5.76
N GLU A 50 4.92 -9.66 -5.52
CA GLU A 50 5.90 -9.94 -4.48
C GLU A 50 5.25 -9.97 -3.09
N LEU A 51 4.40 -8.98 -2.78
CA LEU A 51 3.73 -8.94 -1.49
C LEU A 51 2.75 -10.09 -1.32
N ALA A 52 2.06 -10.47 -2.38
CA ALA A 52 1.09 -11.56 -2.34
C ALA A 52 1.75 -12.91 -2.05
N GLU A 53 3.04 -13.06 -2.29
CA GLU A 53 3.78 -14.29 -1.96
C GLU A 53 3.75 -14.58 -0.46
N ASN A 54 3.49 -13.58 0.37
CA ASN A 54 3.35 -13.78 1.82
C ASN A 54 1.96 -14.30 2.22
N GLY A 55 1.08 -14.54 1.26
CA GLY A 55 -0.26 -15.04 1.53
C GLY A 55 -1.27 -13.96 1.89
N CYS A 56 -0.89 -12.68 1.78
CA CYS A 56 -1.79 -11.57 2.06
C CYS A 56 -2.35 -10.98 0.77
N LYS A 57 -3.36 -10.11 0.92
CA LYS A 57 -3.91 -9.36 -0.20
C LYS A 57 -3.03 -8.12 -0.43
N ALA A 58 -2.69 -7.86 -1.68
CA ALA A 58 -1.88 -6.71 -2.02
C ALA A 58 -2.43 -6.07 -3.29
N LYS A 59 -2.67 -4.75 -3.24
CA LYS A 59 -3.19 -4.03 -4.40
C LYS A 59 -2.59 -2.64 -4.48
N GLY A 60 -2.10 -2.28 -5.68
CA GLY A 60 -1.57 -0.96 -5.97
C GLY A 60 -2.63 -0.06 -6.57
N TYR A 61 -2.60 1.21 -6.16
CA TYR A 61 -3.52 2.23 -6.65
C TYR A 61 -2.70 3.39 -7.21
N LYS A 62 -2.94 3.73 -8.46
CA LYS A 62 -2.29 4.88 -9.07
C LYS A 62 -2.96 6.13 -8.54
N SER A 63 -2.23 6.93 -7.78
CA SER A 63 -2.79 8.07 -7.09
C SER A 63 -1.73 9.13 -6.83
N ASP A 64 -2.12 10.40 -7.02
CA ASP A 64 -1.27 11.53 -6.63
C ASP A 64 -1.60 11.87 -5.17
N ALA A 65 -0.71 11.49 -4.27
CA ALA A 65 -0.94 11.68 -2.84
C ALA A 65 -1.02 13.15 -2.41
N SER A 66 -0.61 14.08 -3.28
CA SER A 66 -0.73 15.52 -2.99
C SER A 66 -2.12 16.06 -3.29
N ASN A 67 -2.96 15.28 -3.97
CA ASN A 67 -4.29 15.70 -4.38
C ASN A 67 -5.33 15.21 -3.36
N PHE A 68 -6.04 16.17 -2.74
CA PHE A 68 -7.02 15.84 -1.71
C PHE A 68 -8.15 14.94 -2.21
N GLU A 69 -8.67 15.23 -3.41
CA GLU A 69 -9.74 14.42 -3.98
C GLU A 69 -9.29 13.00 -4.29
N ALA A 70 -8.06 12.85 -4.78
CA ALA A 70 -7.50 11.54 -5.05
C ALA A 70 -7.33 10.75 -3.75
N ALA A 71 -6.95 11.42 -2.66
CA ALA A 71 -6.82 10.78 -1.36
C ALA A 71 -8.17 10.30 -0.83
N GLN A 72 -9.22 11.09 -1.01
CA GLN A 72 -10.56 10.68 -0.61
C GLN A 72 -11.04 9.48 -1.42
N GLN A 73 -10.82 9.51 -2.74
CA GLN A 73 -11.22 8.39 -3.60
C GLN A 73 -10.45 7.13 -3.25
N LEU A 74 -9.17 7.27 -2.91
CA LEU A 74 -8.36 6.14 -2.46
C LEU A 74 -8.97 5.47 -1.23
N ALA A 75 -9.35 6.28 -0.24
CA ALA A 75 -9.94 5.73 0.98
C ALA A 75 -11.23 4.96 0.68
N ILE A 76 -12.06 5.50 -0.21
CA ILE A 76 -13.30 4.81 -0.62
C ILE A 76 -12.98 3.49 -1.31
N ASP A 77 -12.03 3.52 -2.24
CA ASP A 77 -11.66 2.32 -3.00
C ASP A 77 -11.10 1.23 -2.11
N VAL A 78 -10.24 1.60 -1.16
CA VAL A 78 -9.65 0.65 -0.22
C VAL A 78 -10.72 0.07 0.71
N MET A 79 -11.63 0.90 1.19
CA MET A 79 -12.72 0.40 2.03
C MET A 79 -13.58 -0.60 1.28
N GLN A 80 -13.86 -0.35 0.00
CA GLN A 80 -14.65 -1.28 -0.81
C GLN A 80 -13.91 -2.59 -1.05
N GLU A 81 -12.61 -2.50 -1.32
CA GLU A 81 -11.82 -3.69 -1.70
C GLU A 81 -11.36 -4.49 -0.48
N PHE A 82 -11.00 -3.83 0.61
CA PHE A 82 -10.43 -4.47 1.79
C PHE A 82 -11.39 -4.59 2.96
N GLY A 83 -12.43 -3.76 3.00
CA GLY A 83 -13.43 -3.79 4.06
C GLY A 83 -13.13 -2.92 5.27
N SER A 84 -11.88 -2.57 5.48
CA SER A 84 -11.47 -1.69 6.59
C SER A 84 -10.09 -1.12 6.33
N ILE A 85 -9.74 -0.09 7.09
CA ILE A 85 -8.40 0.49 7.08
C ILE A 85 -7.95 0.55 8.53
N ASP A 86 -6.95 -0.25 8.87
CA ASP A 86 -6.45 -0.33 10.25
C ASP A 86 -5.23 0.54 10.49
N VAL A 87 -4.38 0.72 9.48
CA VAL A 87 -3.14 1.48 9.60
C VAL A 87 -2.93 2.30 8.33
N LEU A 88 -2.50 3.55 8.51
CA LEU A 88 -2.11 4.41 7.38
C LEU A 88 -0.66 4.83 7.56
N VAL A 89 0.18 4.51 6.60
CA VAL A 89 1.57 4.95 6.57
C VAL A 89 1.71 5.99 5.46
N ASN A 90 1.88 7.23 5.85
CA ASN A 90 2.00 8.34 4.90
C ASN A 90 3.45 8.57 4.50
N ASN A 91 3.97 7.70 3.67
CA ASN A 91 5.36 7.77 3.22
C ASN A 91 5.57 8.81 2.12
N ALA A 92 4.60 8.99 1.24
CA ALA A 92 4.73 9.92 0.12
C ALA A 92 4.89 11.37 0.56
N GLY A 93 4.42 11.72 1.76
CA GLY A 93 4.56 13.07 2.30
C GLY A 93 5.92 13.33 2.96
N ILE A 94 6.74 12.32 3.11
CA ILE A 94 8.02 12.40 3.83
C ILE A 94 9.20 12.43 2.88
N THR A 95 9.13 11.73 1.77
CA THR A 95 10.23 11.58 0.83
C THR A 95 9.89 12.22 -0.52
N LYS A 96 10.93 12.68 -1.20
CA LYS A 96 10.82 13.16 -2.58
C LYS A 96 11.29 12.04 -3.50
N ASP A 97 10.35 11.33 -4.01
CA ASP A 97 10.66 10.27 -4.98
C ASP A 97 10.61 10.76 -6.40
#